data_15062b288a7d47ae0847386a856b1cd9
#
_entry.id   15062b288a7d47ae0847386a856b1cd9
#
_cell.length_a   1.000
_cell.length_b   1.000
_cell.length_c   1.000
_cell.angle_alpha   90.00
_cell.angle_beta   90.00
_cell.angle_gamma   90.00
#
_symmetry.space_group_name_H-M   'P 1'
#
loop_
_entity.id
_entity.type
_entity.pdbx_description
1 polymer ?
#
loop_
_entity_poly.entity_id
_entity_poly.type
_entity_poly.pdbx_seq_one_letter_code
_entity_poly.pdbx_strand_id
1 'polypeptide(L)'
;PGGLGMNSIRRLLGILCFLSGLAALVGTLTYVTRDKTDGALFRPFYDAPAGSIDVIFAGSSHTMCAVAPAVLAEQFGISAYDCASPAMPPAPIYYLTAEALRVQSPKAVALDVSGAMYEIKTGGPEFLHVQLDNMKWSVIKIRAIRDLIEEPDERWEYYFPLIRFHD
;
A
#
# COMPACT_ATOMS: atom_id res chain seq x y z
N PRO A 1 43.59 -20.42 11.19
CA PRO A 1 42.25 -19.93 11.44
C PRO A 1 42.38 -18.47 11.92
N GLY A 2 42.27 -17.50 10.99
CA GLY A 2 42.46 -16.08 11.27
C GLY A 2 41.18 -15.51 11.87
N GLY A 3 41.16 -15.31 13.18
CA GLY A 3 40.16 -14.52 13.86
C GLY A 3 40.20 -13.07 13.34
N LEU A 4 39.05 -12.47 13.07
CA LEU A 4 38.92 -11.03 12.77
C LEU A 4 39.62 -10.26 13.91
N GLY A 5 40.65 -9.50 13.59
CA GLY A 5 41.37 -8.72 14.58
C GLY A 5 40.41 -7.72 15.27
N MET A 6 40.67 -7.41 16.55
CA MET A 6 39.80 -6.54 17.39
C MET A 6 39.47 -5.19 16.72
N ASN A 7 40.36 -4.65 15.90
CA ASN A 7 40.11 -3.44 15.10
C ASN A 7 39.10 -3.65 13.99
N SER A 8 39.04 -4.83 13.37
CA SER A 8 38.04 -5.14 12.35
C SER A 8 36.64 -5.30 12.96
N ILE A 9 36.56 -5.90 14.15
CA ILE A 9 35.30 -6.04 14.90
C ILE A 9 34.78 -4.64 15.31
N ARG A 10 35.63 -3.77 15.83
CA ARG A 10 35.24 -2.39 16.19
C ARG A 10 34.76 -1.59 14.98
N ARG A 11 35.41 -1.73 13.81
CA ARG A 11 34.97 -1.10 12.55
C ARG A 11 33.63 -1.64 12.10
N LEU A 12 33.43 -2.94 12.14
CA LEU A 12 32.16 -3.57 11.78
C LEU A 12 31.02 -3.10 12.70
N LEU A 13 31.24 -3.06 14.01
CA LEU A 13 30.27 -2.54 14.97
C LEU A 13 29.95 -1.06 14.71
N GLY A 14 30.95 -0.23 14.41
CA GLY A 14 30.75 1.18 14.06
C GLY A 14 29.89 1.34 12.79
N ILE A 15 30.15 0.55 11.76
CA ILE A 15 29.33 0.55 10.52
C ILE A 15 27.90 0.10 10.82
N LEU A 16 27.71 -0.96 11.59
CA LEU A 16 26.38 -1.44 11.95
C LEU A 16 25.60 -0.41 12.77
N CYS A 17 26.23 0.24 13.76
CA CYS A 17 25.61 1.31 14.53
C CYS A 17 25.23 2.50 13.65
N PHE A 18 26.11 2.90 12.73
CA PHE A 18 25.83 3.98 11.79
C PHE A 18 24.63 3.65 10.88
N LEU A 19 24.64 2.48 10.26
CA LEU A 19 23.56 2.03 9.39
C LEU A 19 22.22 1.90 10.14
N SER A 20 22.26 1.40 11.38
CA SER A 20 21.06 1.31 12.23
C SER A 20 20.52 2.69 12.59
N GLY A 21 21.41 3.63 12.94
CA GLY A 21 21.04 5.01 13.22
C GLY A 21 20.46 5.72 12.00
N LEU A 22 21.06 5.53 10.83
CA LEU A 22 20.58 6.07 9.58
C LEU A 22 19.20 5.48 9.21
N ALA A 23 19.03 4.18 9.33
CA ALA A 23 17.74 3.51 9.08
C ALA A 23 16.65 4.01 10.04
N ALA A 24 16.98 4.19 11.32
CA ALA A 24 16.06 4.74 12.31
C ALA A 24 15.66 6.19 11.98
N LEU A 25 16.64 7.02 11.58
CA LEU A 25 16.39 8.41 11.18
C LEU A 25 15.47 8.47 9.96
N VAL A 26 15.80 7.76 8.88
CA VAL A 26 15.00 7.71 7.66
C VAL A 26 13.60 7.18 7.95
N GLY A 27 13.49 6.10 8.75
CA GLY A 27 12.19 5.55 9.17
C GLY A 27 11.35 6.54 9.97
N THR A 28 11.97 7.29 10.89
CA THR A 28 11.27 8.32 11.67
C THR A 28 10.82 9.48 10.78
N LEU A 29 11.66 9.97 9.90
CA LEU A 29 11.30 11.03 8.95
C LEU A 29 10.16 10.58 8.06
N THR A 30 10.25 9.39 7.46
CA THR A 30 9.17 8.83 6.63
C THR A 30 7.85 8.71 7.41
N TYR A 31 7.91 8.31 8.68
CA TYR A 31 6.71 8.21 9.54
C TYR A 31 6.10 9.57 9.86
N VAL A 32 6.92 10.59 10.13
CA VAL A 32 6.48 11.94 10.49
C VAL A 32 5.92 12.69 9.27
N THR A 33 6.59 12.56 8.12
CA THR A 33 6.20 13.25 6.89
C THR A 33 5.07 12.56 6.12
N ARG A 34 4.79 11.29 6.46
CA ARG A 34 3.71 10.55 5.83
C ARG A 34 2.37 11.25 6.00
N ASP A 35 1.63 11.43 4.91
CA ASP A 35 0.26 11.93 4.97
C ASP A 35 -0.62 10.94 5.74
N LYS A 36 -1.28 11.45 6.78
CA LYS A 36 -2.12 10.65 7.68
C LYS A 36 -3.57 10.55 7.19
N THR A 37 -3.98 11.44 6.29
CA THR A 37 -5.34 11.47 5.76
C THR A 37 -5.60 10.33 4.79
N ASP A 38 -4.60 9.98 3.97
CA ASP A 38 -4.71 8.93 2.97
C ASP A 38 -4.66 7.51 3.55
N GLY A 39 -4.22 7.36 4.81
CA GLY A 39 -4.20 6.06 5.51
C GLY A 39 -5.59 5.47 5.81
N ALA A 40 -6.66 6.25 5.64
CA ALA A 40 -8.02 5.81 5.93
C ALA A 40 -8.45 4.62 5.05
N LEU A 41 -7.95 4.52 3.82
CA LEU A 41 -8.30 3.44 2.91
C LEU A 41 -7.75 2.07 3.34
N PHE A 42 -6.54 2.01 3.88
CA PHE A 42 -5.87 0.74 4.17
C PHE A 42 -5.79 0.40 5.65
N ARG A 43 -5.81 1.39 6.54
CA ARG A 43 -5.63 1.14 7.96
C ARG A 43 -6.66 0.19 8.54
N PRO A 44 -7.99 0.40 8.36
CA PRO A 44 -8.99 -0.52 8.89
C PRO A 44 -8.85 -1.93 8.31
N PHE A 45 -8.45 -2.04 7.05
CA PHE A 45 -8.22 -3.30 6.37
C PHE A 45 -7.05 -4.10 6.97
N TYR A 46 -5.91 -3.45 7.27
CA TYR A 46 -4.77 -4.11 7.89
C TYR A 46 -4.95 -4.37 9.39
N ASP A 47 -5.78 -3.58 10.04
CA ASP A 47 -6.06 -3.71 11.48
C ASP A 47 -7.18 -4.74 11.75
N ALA A 48 -7.96 -5.09 10.73
CA ALA A 48 -8.98 -6.13 10.84
C ALA A 48 -8.34 -7.50 11.09
N PRO A 49 -8.93 -8.34 11.97
CA PRO A 49 -8.44 -9.70 12.16
C PRO A 49 -8.39 -10.47 10.83
N ALA A 50 -7.38 -11.32 10.67
CA ALA A 50 -7.24 -12.11 9.44
C ALA A 50 -8.48 -12.99 9.22
N GLY A 51 -9.03 -12.96 8.00
CA GLY A 51 -10.24 -13.73 7.63
C GLY A 51 -11.54 -13.19 8.20
N SER A 52 -11.57 -11.98 8.78
CA SER A 52 -12.79 -11.39 9.35
C SER A 52 -13.64 -10.65 8.32
N ILE A 53 -13.15 -10.45 7.10
CA ILE A 53 -13.87 -9.78 6.02
C ILE A 53 -14.51 -10.82 5.11
N ASP A 54 -15.83 -10.78 5.00
CA ASP A 54 -16.60 -11.71 4.14
C ASP A 54 -16.58 -11.29 2.67
N VAL A 55 -16.69 -9.97 2.42
CA VAL A 55 -16.77 -9.41 1.07
C VAL A 55 -15.87 -8.22 0.92
N ILE A 56 -15.08 -8.20 -0.15
CA ILE A 56 -14.28 -7.03 -0.55
C ILE A 56 -14.89 -6.42 -1.81
N PHE A 57 -15.18 -5.13 -1.75
CA PHE A 57 -15.53 -4.32 -2.90
C PHE A 57 -14.27 -3.57 -3.36
N ALA A 58 -13.92 -3.69 -4.64
CA ALA A 58 -12.76 -3.02 -5.18
C ALA A 58 -13.14 -2.30 -6.47
N GLY A 59 -12.78 -1.03 -6.55
CA GLY A 59 -13.18 -0.21 -7.68
C GLY A 59 -12.78 1.24 -7.58
N SER A 60 -13.49 2.05 -8.34
CA SER A 60 -13.29 3.48 -8.44
C SER A 60 -14.21 4.25 -7.46
N SER A 61 -14.33 5.56 -7.67
CA SER A 61 -15.29 6.41 -6.93
C SER A 61 -16.74 5.93 -7.04
N HIS A 62 -17.10 5.22 -8.11
CA HIS A 62 -18.43 4.63 -8.23
C HIS A 62 -18.69 3.60 -7.12
N THR A 63 -17.73 2.71 -6.86
CA THR A 63 -17.83 1.75 -5.77
C THR A 63 -17.91 2.43 -4.42
N MET A 64 -17.02 3.43 -4.17
CA MET A 64 -17.03 4.21 -2.93
C MET A 64 -18.39 4.84 -2.62
N CYS A 65 -19.08 5.33 -3.65
CA CYS A 65 -20.38 5.99 -3.49
C CYS A 65 -21.55 5.02 -3.45
N ALA A 66 -21.40 3.82 -4.03
CA ALA A 66 -22.48 2.85 -4.18
C ALA A 66 -22.57 1.85 -3.02
N VAL A 67 -21.47 1.63 -2.29
CA VAL A 67 -21.38 0.58 -1.27
C VAL A 67 -21.29 1.19 0.13
N ALA A 68 -22.14 0.71 1.02
CA ALA A 68 -22.13 1.07 2.43
C ALA A 68 -21.88 -0.18 3.30
N PRO A 69 -20.59 -0.49 3.63
CA PRO A 69 -20.25 -1.68 4.43
C PRO A 69 -20.99 -1.75 5.77
N ALA A 70 -21.23 -0.62 6.43
CA ALA A 70 -21.97 -0.58 7.68
C ALA A 70 -23.41 -1.10 7.53
N VAL A 71 -24.10 -0.75 6.44
CA VAL A 71 -25.45 -1.23 6.18
C VAL A 71 -25.47 -2.74 5.92
N LEU A 72 -24.45 -3.27 5.25
CA LEU A 72 -24.32 -4.72 5.03
C LEU A 72 -24.11 -5.46 6.35
N ALA A 73 -23.33 -4.92 7.25
CA ALA A 73 -23.10 -5.48 8.56
C ALA A 73 -24.37 -5.44 9.44
N GLU A 74 -25.05 -4.31 9.49
CA GLU A 74 -26.24 -4.11 10.34
C GLU A 74 -27.46 -4.91 9.86
N GLN A 75 -27.71 -4.95 8.55
CA GLN A 75 -28.92 -5.57 8.01
C GLN A 75 -28.76 -7.04 7.66
N PHE A 76 -27.55 -7.47 7.30
CA PHE A 76 -27.32 -8.82 6.76
C PHE A 76 -26.27 -9.60 7.52
N GLY A 77 -25.59 -8.99 8.51
CA GLY A 77 -24.50 -9.61 9.25
C GLY A 77 -23.27 -9.93 8.38
N ILE A 78 -23.12 -9.23 7.26
CA ILE A 78 -22.00 -9.43 6.30
C ILE A 78 -20.90 -8.44 6.63
N SER A 79 -19.72 -8.94 7.00
CA SER A 79 -18.54 -8.11 7.16
C SER A 79 -17.98 -7.76 5.78
N ALA A 80 -18.10 -6.50 5.39
CA ALA A 80 -17.66 -6.02 4.09
C ALA A 80 -16.58 -4.94 4.24
N TYR A 81 -15.71 -4.88 3.24
CA TYR A 81 -14.70 -3.82 3.15
C TYR A 81 -14.73 -3.17 1.76
N ASP A 82 -14.79 -1.85 1.76
CA ASP A 82 -14.70 -1.06 0.54
C ASP A 82 -13.24 -0.68 0.29
N CYS A 83 -12.63 -1.34 -0.70
CA CYS A 83 -11.26 -1.18 -1.14
C CYS A 83 -11.22 -0.36 -2.43
N ALA A 84 -12.03 0.70 -2.50
CA ALA A 84 -12.12 1.57 -3.65
C ALA A 84 -11.43 2.91 -3.39
N SER A 85 -10.99 3.56 -4.46
CA SER A 85 -10.34 4.87 -4.39
C SER A 85 -10.75 5.72 -5.61
N PRO A 86 -10.77 7.06 -5.50
CA PRO A 86 -11.08 7.92 -6.62
C PRO A 86 -10.19 7.64 -7.83
N ALA A 87 -10.74 7.79 -9.03
CA ALA A 87 -10.04 7.69 -10.31
C ALA A 87 -9.17 6.42 -10.47
N MET A 88 -9.59 5.29 -9.87
CA MET A 88 -8.85 4.04 -9.91
C MET A 88 -9.20 3.22 -11.16
N PRO A 89 -8.28 3.08 -12.13
CA PRO A 89 -8.46 2.21 -13.28
C PRO A 89 -8.13 0.75 -12.96
N PRO A 90 -8.36 -0.20 -13.90
CA PRO A 90 -8.27 -1.63 -13.63
C PRO A 90 -6.90 -2.12 -13.12
N ALA A 91 -5.80 -1.55 -13.60
CA ALA A 91 -4.47 -2.03 -13.21
C ALA A 91 -4.15 -1.81 -11.73
N PRO A 92 -4.33 -0.60 -11.13
CA PRO A 92 -4.27 -0.42 -9.69
C PRO A 92 -5.26 -1.27 -8.90
N ILE A 93 -6.51 -1.42 -9.38
CA ILE A 93 -7.52 -2.28 -8.73
C ILE A 93 -7.00 -3.71 -8.58
N TYR A 94 -6.32 -4.24 -9.60
CA TYR A 94 -5.72 -5.57 -9.55
C TYR A 94 -4.72 -5.71 -8.40
N TYR A 95 -3.78 -4.78 -8.26
CA TYR A 95 -2.76 -4.85 -7.21
C TYR A 95 -3.34 -4.65 -5.81
N LEU A 96 -4.32 -3.76 -5.70
CA LEU A 96 -5.02 -3.52 -4.45
C LEU A 96 -5.80 -4.78 -4.00
N THR A 97 -6.52 -5.38 -4.94
CA THR A 97 -7.24 -6.65 -4.69
C THR A 97 -6.27 -7.78 -4.33
N ALA A 98 -5.15 -7.89 -5.04
CA ALA A 98 -4.13 -8.90 -4.75
C ALA A 98 -3.53 -8.73 -3.34
N GLU A 99 -3.28 -7.49 -2.90
CA GLU A 99 -2.83 -7.21 -1.53
C GLU A 99 -3.91 -7.54 -0.51
N ALA A 100 -5.17 -7.22 -0.82
CA ALA A 100 -6.30 -7.56 0.02
C ALA A 100 -6.42 -9.08 0.23
N LEU A 101 -6.31 -9.86 -0.84
CA LEU A 101 -6.34 -11.32 -0.79
C LEU A 101 -5.12 -11.94 -0.10
N ARG A 102 -4.00 -11.22 -0.05
CA ARG A 102 -2.81 -11.67 0.70
C ARG A 102 -3.04 -11.62 2.22
N VAL A 103 -3.83 -10.67 2.68
CA VAL A 103 -4.04 -10.40 4.12
C VAL A 103 -5.35 -11.01 4.61
N GLN A 104 -6.37 -11.02 3.77
CA GLN A 104 -7.72 -11.49 4.08
C GLN A 104 -8.09 -12.68 3.20
N SER A 105 -9.09 -13.44 3.61
CA SER A 105 -9.63 -14.58 2.87
C SER A 105 -11.14 -14.41 2.69
N PRO A 106 -11.58 -13.41 1.91
CA PRO A 106 -13.01 -13.13 1.73
C PRO A 106 -13.71 -14.26 1.00
N LYS A 107 -15.01 -14.41 1.23
CA LYS A 107 -15.88 -15.34 0.52
C LYS A 107 -16.19 -14.86 -0.91
N ALA A 108 -16.16 -13.54 -1.11
CA ALA A 108 -16.40 -12.91 -2.41
C ALA A 108 -15.60 -11.63 -2.57
N VAL A 109 -15.27 -11.33 -3.83
CA VAL A 109 -14.71 -10.04 -4.25
C VAL A 109 -15.61 -9.49 -5.36
N ALA A 110 -16.14 -8.29 -5.15
CA ALA A 110 -16.92 -7.57 -6.16
C ALA A 110 -16.03 -6.51 -6.80
N LEU A 111 -15.82 -6.60 -8.10
CA LEU A 111 -14.98 -5.70 -8.87
C LEU A 111 -15.84 -4.74 -9.70
N ASP A 112 -15.55 -3.44 -9.57
CA ASP A 112 -16.05 -2.43 -10.50
C ASP A 112 -15.25 -2.51 -11.80
N VAL A 113 -15.91 -2.91 -12.86
CA VAL A 113 -15.32 -3.02 -14.20
C VAL A 113 -15.57 -1.79 -15.06
N SER A 114 -16.24 -0.78 -14.55
CA SER A 114 -16.54 0.44 -15.32
C SER A 114 -15.28 1.14 -15.82
N GLY A 115 -14.22 1.11 -15.05
CA GLY A 115 -12.91 1.65 -15.42
C GLY A 115 -12.26 0.96 -16.63
N ALA A 116 -12.66 -0.27 -16.96
CA ALA A 116 -12.17 -0.97 -18.14
C ALA A 116 -12.69 -0.37 -19.46
N MET A 117 -13.74 0.47 -19.40
CA MET A 117 -14.27 1.20 -20.55
C MET A 117 -13.42 2.39 -20.95
N TYR A 118 -12.50 2.82 -20.10
CA TYR A 118 -11.59 3.94 -20.32
C TYR A 118 -10.19 3.41 -20.59
N GLU A 119 -9.52 3.92 -21.62
CA GLU A 119 -8.12 3.56 -21.93
C GLU A 119 -7.10 4.22 -20.98
N ILE A 120 -7.43 4.33 -19.70
CA ILE A 120 -6.60 4.94 -18.66
C ILE A 120 -5.91 3.83 -17.89
N LYS A 121 -4.58 3.79 -17.92
CA LYS A 121 -3.81 2.74 -17.23
C LYS A 121 -3.70 2.96 -15.72
N THR A 122 -3.44 4.17 -15.28
CA THR A 122 -2.98 4.43 -13.89
C THR A 122 -3.71 5.55 -13.14
N GLY A 123 -4.55 6.34 -13.78
CA GLY A 123 -5.35 7.39 -13.12
C GLY A 123 -4.59 8.68 -12.73
N GLY A 124 -3.27 8.70 -12.83
CA GLY A 124 -2.42 9.82 -12.46
C GLY A 124 -1.57 9.58 -11.20
N PRO A 125 -0.41 10.26 -11.08
CA PRO A 125 0.53 10.05 -9.98
C PRO A 125 -0.08 10.27 -8.60
N GLU A 126 -0.89 11.32 -8.42
CA GLU A 126 -1.50 11.68 -7.15
C GLU A 126 -2.41 10.55 -6.60
N PHE A 127 -3.16 9.88 -7.46
CA PHE A 127 -4.00 8.75 -7.07
C PHE A 127 -3.20 7.49 -6.80
N LEU A 128 -2.11 7.26 -7.53
CA LEU A 128 -1.21 6.13 -7.28
C LEU A 128 -0.51 6.26 -5.93
N HIS A 129 -0.13 7.48 -5.52
CA HIS A 129 0.44 7.71 -4.20
C HIS A 129 -0.54 7.37 -3.08
N VAL A 130 -1.81 7.81 -3.17
CA VAL A 130 -2.86 7.45 -2.19
C VAL A 130 -2.91 5.93 -1.98
N GLN A 131 -2.76 5.17 -3.05
CA GLN A 131 -2.86 3.72 -3.01
C GLN A 131 -1.55 3.06 -2.55
N LEU A 132 -0.44 3.38 -3.21
CA LEU A 132 0.82 2.67 -3.01
C LEU A 132 1.55 3.07 -1.73
N ASP A 133 1.50 4.34 -1.32
CA ASP A 133 2.20 4.80 -0.11
C ASP A 133 1.62 4.15 1.15
N ASN A 134 0.31 3.90 1.16
CA ASN A 134 -0.39 3.28 2.28
C ASN A 134 -0.36 1.75 2.28
N MET A 135 0.03 1.14 1.18
CA MET A 135 0.21 -0.31 1.11
C MET A 135 1.45 -0.72 1.93
N LYS A 136 1.30 -1.73 2.81
CA LYS A 136 2.44 -2.29 3.55
C LYS A 136 3.46 -2.90 2.59
N TRP A 137 4.73 -2.90 2.97
CA TRP A 137 5.79 -3.52 2.19
C TRP A 137 5.47 -5.00 1.95
N SER A 138 5.38 -5.36 0.68
CA SER A 138 5.07 -6.72 0.22
C SER A 138 5.61 -6.93 -1.20
N VAL A 139 5.68 -8.17 -1.64
CA VAL A 139 6.02 -8.50 -3.03
C VAL A 139 5.01 -7.88 -4.00
N ILE A 140 3.74 -7.75 -3.57
CA ILE A 140 2.68 -7.14 -4.38
C ILE A 140 2.93 -5.65 -4.54
N LYS A 141 3.28 -4.92 -3.48
CA LYS A 141 3.65 -3.49 -3.57
C LYS A 141 4.84 -3.28 -4.52
N ILE A 142 5.89 -4.09 -4.40
CA ILE A 142 7.07 -3.98 -5.28
C ILE A 142 6.69 -4.20 -6.75
N ARG A 143 5.85 -5.19 -7.02
CA ARG A 143 5.35 -5.45 -8.38
C ARG A 143 4.47 -4.31 -8.89
N ALA A 144 3.57 -3.80 -8.05
CA ALA A 144 2.70 -2.67 -8.38
C ALA A 144 3.52 -1.44 -8.79
N ILE A 145 4.53 -1.06 -7.98
CA ILE A 145 5.41 0.07 -8.31
C ILE A 145 6.10 -0.16 -9.66
N ARG A 146 6.65 -1.37 -9.88
CA ARG A 146 7.36 -1.69 -11.13
C ARG A 146 6.45 -1.61 -12.35
N ASP A 147 5.22 -2.10 -12.23
CA ASP A 147 4.34 -2.32 -13.38
C ASP A 147 3.41 -1.12 -13.66
N LEU A 148 3.14 -0.29 -12.64
CA LEU A 148 2.30 0.90 -12.76
C LEU A 148 3.10 2.18 -13.03
N ILE A 149 4.36 2.25 -12.58
CA ILE A 149 5.21 3.42 -12.79
C ILE A 149 6.12 3.14 -13.98
N GLU A 150 5.83 3.81 -15.09
CA GLU A 150 6.53 3.60 -16.37
C GLU A 150 7.99 4.07 -16.26
N GLU A 151 8.22 5.27 -15.73
CA GLU A 151 9.56 5.85 -15.61
C GLU A 151 10.31 5.26 -14.39
N PRO A 152 11.47 4.60 -14.60
CA PRO A 152 12.23 3.97 -13.53
C PRO A 152 12.68 4.95 -12.44
N ASP A 153 12.98 6.19 -12.80
CA ASP A 153 13.48 7.21 -11.87
C ASP A 153 12.38 7.70 -10.92
N GLU A 154 11.12 7.71 -11.35
CA GLU A 154 9.98 8.08 -10.51
C GLU A 154 9.64 7.00 -9.46
N ARG A 155 10.06 5.75 -9.68
CA ARG A 155 9.81 4.64 -8.73
C ARG A 155 10.39 4.87 -7.34
N TRP A 156 11.45 5.67 -7.24
CA TRP A 156 12.08 5.96 -5.96
C TRP A 156 11.18 6.71 -4.98
N GLU A 157 10.27 7.55 -5.47
CA GLU A 157 9.29 8.26 -4.66
C GLU A 157 8.33 7.31 -3.96
N TYR A 158 7.96 6.20 -4.63
CA TYR A 158 7.10 5.16 -4.08
C TYR A 158 7.84 4.17 -3.17
N TYR A 159 9.14 3.95 -3.41
CA TYR A 159 9.98 3.16 -2.51
C TYR A 159 10.33 3.94 -1.25
N PHE A 160 10.57 5.23 -1.37
CA PHE A 160 10.96 6.13 -0.30
C PHE A 160 10.07 7.37 -0.28
N PRO A 161 8.88 7.31 0.33
CA PRO A 161 7.92 8.43 0.35
C PRO A 161 8.53 9.75 0.85
N LEU A 162 9.63 9.70 1.62
CA LEU A 162 10.36 10.87 2.06
C LEU A 162 10.88 11.72 0.89
N ILE A 163 11.18 11.12 -0.27
CA ILE A 163 11.72 11.83 -1.44
C ILE A 163 10.65 12.78 -2.01
N ARG A 164 9.38 12.37 -1.99
CA ARG A 164 8.24 13.17 -2.48
C ARG A 164 8.00 14.45 -1.67
N PHE A 165 8.33 14.45 -0.38
CA PHE A 165 8.00 15.57 0.52
C PHE A 165 9.12 16.62 0.61
N HIS A 166 9.99 16.69 -0.38
CA HIS A 166 11.10 17.65 -0.47
C HIS A 166 10.79 18.90 -1.30
N ASP A 167 9.65 18.98 -1.97
CA ASP A 167 9.24 20.14 -2.78
C ASP A 167 8.33 21.10 -2.00
#